data_6f19f4ee0a08b9863355f0585a6391f2
#
_entry.id   6f19f4ee0a08b9863355f0585a6391f2
#
_cell.length_a   1.000
_cell.length_b   1.000
_cell.length_c   1.000
_cell.angle_alpha   90.00
_cell.angle_beta   90.00
_cell.angle_gamma   90.00
#
_symmetry.space_group_name_H-M   'P 1'
#
loop_
_entity.id
_entity.type
_entity.pdbx_description
1 polymer ?
#
loop_
_entity_poly.entity_id
_entity_poly.type
_entity_poly.pdbx_seq_one_letter_code
_entity_poly.pdbx_strand_id
1 'polypeptide(L)'
;MTLHVAVLMGGLSVEREVSLVSGAACAKALEDQGFMVTPIDVDRDVAEVLARVKPQVAFNALHGRFGEDGIVQGVLELLRIPYTHSGVLASALAMQKDRAKDVMRAAGIPVAQGITCSRYDVAKRHVLPPPYVVKPVNEGSSVGVIIVNEDRSHPPQELMRDDWPHGETVLVEKFVAGRELTCAVIGDRALDVIDIRASDGGWYDYHAKYSKGGSIHVLPANLKQNIYQEVQQWALEAHRALGCRGVSRTDFRYDDRPGGTGELVVLEVNTQPGMTETSLVPEIAAYAGYSFGELVRWMVEDASCDR
;
A
#
# COMPACT_ATOMS: atom_id res chain seq x y z
N MET A 1 21.60 27.09 0.57
CA MET A 1 22.16 25.90 1.27
C MET A 1 21.49 24.67 0.70
N THR A 2 22.21 23.61 0.44
CA THR A 2 21.65 22.35 -0.05
C THR A 2 20.84 21.70 1.07
N LEU A 3 19.59 21.28 0.80
CA LEU A 3 18.72 20.65 1.79
C LEU A 3 19.30 19.27 2.16
N HIS A 4 19.38 18.98 3.46
CA HIS A 4 19.85 17.70 3.98
C HIS A 4 18.68 16.74 4.21
N VAL A 5 18.66 15.64 3.47
CA VAL A 5 17.62 14.61 3.50
C VAL A 5 18.17 13.32 4.09
N ALA A 6 17.54 12.80 5.14
CA ALA A 6 17.78 11.44 5.60
C ALA A 6 16.84 10.49 4.84
N VAL A 7 17.37 9.46 4.19
CA VAL A 7 16.56 8.41 3.56
C VAL A 7 16.48 7.22 4.51
N LEU A 8 15.30 7.00 5.08
CA LEU A 8 15.02 5.89 6.01
C LEU A 8 14.73 4.64 5.20
N MET A 9 15.49 3.58 5.37
CA MET A 9 15.37 2.32 4.63
C MET A 9 15.70 1.12 5.50
N GLY A 10 15.51 -0.10 5.01
CA GLY A 10 15.72 -1.34 5.75
C GLY A 10 14.59 -1.61 6.73
N GLY A 11 14.83 -1.37 8.00
CA GLY A 11 13.82 -1.54 9.05
C GLY A 11 13.68 -2.98 9.53
N LEU A 12 12.63 -3.23 10.35
CA LEU A 12 12.45 -4.46 11.12
C LEU A 12 11.34 -5.38 10.55
N SER A 13 10.74 -5.02 9.42
CA SER A 13 9.66 -5.80 8.83
C SER A 13 10.19 -6.91 7.92
N VAL A 14 9.30 -7.82 7.53
CA VAL A 14 9.59 -8.87 6.53
C VAL A 14 9.89 -8.28 5.14
N GLU A 15 9.55 -7.01 4.91
CA GLU A 15 9.76 -6.28 3.65
C GLU A 15 11.09 -5.49 3.64
N ARG A 16 12.00 -5.78 4.60
CA ARG A 16 13.29 -5.11 4.73
C ARG A 16 14.08 -5.02 3.41
N GLU A 17 14.18 -6.10 2.67
CA GLU A 17 14.94 -6.14 1.41
C GLU A 17 14.33 -5.21 0.34
N VAL A 18 13.01 -5.16 0.26
CA VAL A 18 12.30 -4.24 -0.64
C VAL A 18 12.57 -2.78 -0.24
N SER A 19 12.57 -2.51 1.06
CA SER A 19 12.87 -1.20 1.62
C SER A 19 14.30 -0.75 1.32
N LEU A 20 15.28 -1.64 1.43
CA LEU A 20 16.68 -1.34 1.09
C LEU A 20 16.83 -0.98 -0.39
N VAL A 21 16.16 -1.71 -1.29
CA VAL A 21 16.18 -1.42 -2.74
C VAL A 21 15.50 -0.09 -3.05
N SER A 22 14.30 0.14 -2.50
CA SER A 22 13.56 1.40 -2.64
C SER A 22 14.37 2.59 -2.12
N GLY A 23 14.93 2.45 -0.91
CA GLY A 23 15.70 3.50 -0.26
C GLY A 23 16.98 3.85 -1.02
N ALA A 24 17.71 2.86 -1.52
CA ALA A 24 18.91 3.09 -2.33
C ALA A 24 18.58 3.83 -3.65
N ALA A 25 17.48 3.44 -4.33
CA ALA A 25 17.01 4.11 -5.54
C ALA A 25 16.62 5.57 -5.25
N CYS A 26 15.86 5.82 -4.19
CA CYS A 26 15.45 7.16 -3.79
C CYS A 26 16.65 8.02 -3.37
N ALA A 27 17.59 7.48 -2.58
CA ALA A 27 18.79 8.18 -2.17
C ALA A 27 19.62 8.66 -3.39
N LYS A 28 19.88 7.75 -4.33
CA LYS A 28 20.58 8.06 -5.57
C LYS A 28 19.87 9.15 -6.38
N ALA A 29 18.55 9.01 -6.55
CA ALA A 29 17.77 9.99 -7.31
C ALA A 29 17.77 11.37 -6.64
N LEU A 30 17.71 11.45 -5.30
CA LEU A 30 17.79 12.70 -4.54
C LEU A 30 19.16 13.34 -4.65
N GLU A 31 20.26 12.57 -4.60
CA GLU A 31 21.62 13.08 -4.87
C GLU A 31 21.72 13.69 -6.28
N ASP A 32 21.20 12.99 -7.29
CA ASP A 32 21.18 13.48 -8.68
C ASP A 32 20.33 14.75 -8.84
N GLN A 33 19.34 14.96 -7.96
CA GLN A 33 18.56 16.18 -7.87
C GLN A 33 19.23 17.29 -7.03
N GLY A 34 20.44 17.07 -6.52
CA GLY A 34 21.25 18.05 -5.82
C GLY A 34 20.99 18.19 -4.33
N PHE A 35 20.32 17.24 -3.70
CA PHE A 35 20.16 17.19 -2.24
C PHE A 35 21.42 16.61 -1.58
N MET A 36 21.68 17.00 -0.32
CA MET A 36 22.65 16.29 0.51
C MET A 36 21.93 15.11 1.17
N VAL A 37 22.34 13.89 0.88
CA VAL A 37 21.62 12.69 1.30
C VAL A 37 22.41 11.89 2.34
N THR A 38 21.72 11.43 3.37
CA THR A 38 22.25 10.46 4.36
C THR A 38 21.31 9.25 4.40
N PRO A 39 21.68 8.11 3.78
CA PRO A 39 20.93 6.86 3.95
C PRO A 39 21.04 6.38 5.40
N ILE A 40 19.92 5.96 5.97
CA ILE A 40 19.84 5.41 7.33
C ILE A 40 19.16 4.04 7.24
N ASP A 41 19.92 2.99 7.52
CA ASP A 41 19.34 1.66 7.76
C ASP A 41 18.73 1.65 9.16
N VAL A 42 17.40 1.57 9.20
CA VAL A 42 16.62 1.81 10.41
C VAL A 42 16.61 0.59 11.32
N ASP A 43 16.99 0.82 12.59
CA ASP A 43 16.84 -0.14 13.67
C ASP A 43 16.15 0.54 14.88
N ARG A 44 16.11 -0.10 16.03
CA ARG A 44 15.43 0.34 17.26
C ARG A 44 15.98 1.66 17.83
N ASP A 45 17.18 2.02 17.46
CA ASP A 45 17.87 3.27 17.87
C ASP A 45 17.61 4.46 16.93
N VAL A 46 16.68 4.34 15.98
CA VAL A 46 16.40 5.34 14.94
C VAL A 46 16.21 6.76 15.50
N ALA A 47 15.59 6.90 16.68
CA ALA A 47 15.39 8.21 17.30
C ALA A 47 16.74 8.86 17.70
N GLU A 48 17.68 8.08 18.23
CA GLU A 48 19.02 8.56 18.59
C GLU A 48 19.84 8.91 17.35
N VAL A 49 19.75 8.06 16.31
CA VAL A 49 20.42 8.29 15.02
C VAL A 49 19.93 9.60 14.41
N LEU A 50 18.62 9.82 14.32
CA LEU A 50 18.01 11.04 13.78
C LEU A 50 18.38 12.29 14.60
N ALA A 51 18.39 12.19 15.93
CA ALA A 51 18.80 13.28 16.82
C ALA A 51 20.26 13.68 16.64
N ARG A 52 21.13 12.73 16.25
CA ARG A 52 22.55 12.96 15.95
C ARG A 52 22.76 13.50 14.53
N VAL A 53 22.09 12.94 13.54
CA VAL A 53 22.20 13.31 12.11
C VAL A 53 21.58 14.68 11.84
N LYS A 54 20.47 15.01 12.51
CA LYS A 54 19.71 16.26 12.39
C LYS A 54 19.38 16.63 10.94
N PRO A 55 18.72 15.75 10.18
CA PRO A 55 18.32 16.06 8.82
C PRO A 55 17.24 17.16 8.83
N GLN A 56 17.13 17.89 7.74
CA GLN A 56 16.06 18.88 7.54
C GLN A 56 14.77 18.23 7.08
N VAL A 57 14.87 17.07 6.39
CA VAL A 57 13.72 16.26 5.93
C VAL A 57 14.10 14.78 6.07
N ALA A 58 13.13 13.95 6.44
CA ALA A 58 13.22 12.50 6.34
C ALA A 58 12.40 12.00 5.15
N PHE A 59 13.07 11.36 4.19
CA PHE A 59 12.41 10.58 3.14
C PHE A 59 12.16 9.17 3.68
N ASN A 60 10.91 8.81 3.92
CA ASN A 60 10.57 7.48 4.41
C ASN A 60 10.44 6.49 3.24
N ALA A 61 11.35 5.53 3.14
CA ALA A 61 11.32 4.42 2.20
C ALA A 61 11.17 3.06 2.90
N LEU A 62 10.72 3.07 4.16
CA LEU A 62 10.42 1.84 4.91
C LEU A 62 9.11 1.22 4.40
N HIS A 63 8.98 -0.10 4.58
CA HIS A 63 7.77 -0.83 4.24
C HIS A 63 7.34 -1.73 5.40
N GLY A 64 6.02 -2.01 5.47
CA GLY A 64 5.43 -2.87 6.48
C GLY A 64 5.48 -2.28 7.88
N ARG A 65 5.46 -3.17 8.86
CA ARG A 65 5.41 -2.82 10.27
C ARG A 65 6.56 -1.92 10.69
N PHE A 66 6.28 -0.94 11.54
CA PHE A 66 7.14 0.14 12.01
C PHE A 66 7.45 1.22 10.96
N GLY A 67 7.31 0.95 9.67
CA GLY A 67 7.61 1.89 8.58
C GLY A 67 6.39 2.64 8.05
N GLU A 68 5.24 1.95 7.92
CA GLU A 68 4.03 2.50 7.33
C GLU A 68 2.79 2.41 8.24
N ASP A 69 2.99 2.16 9.54
CA ASP A 69 1.92 1.96 10.53
C ASP A 69 1.78 3.11 11.54
N GLY A 70 2.47 4.24 11.31
CA GLY A 70 2.43 5.43 12.16
C GLY A 70 3.56 5.49 13.21
N ILE A 71 4.31 4.42 13.43
CA ILE A 71 5.32 4.37 14.49
C ILE A 71 6.52 5.26 14.17
N VAL A 72 7.15 5.10 13.02
CA VAL A 72 8.28 5.96 12.62
C VAL A 72 7.82 7.40 12.41
N GLN A 73 6.60 7.60 11.89
CA GLN A 73 6.00 8.91 11.73
C GLN A 73 5.88 9.63 13.09
N GLY A 74 5.47 8.91 14.15
CA GLY A 74 5.42 9.44 15.51
C GLY A 74 6.77 9.85 16.06
N VAL A 75 7.84 9.12 15.74
CA VAL A 75 9.22 9.51 16.10
C VAL A 75 9.61 10.80 15.39
N LEU A 76 9.31 10.92 14.09
CA LEU A 76 9.62 12.10 13.29
C LEU A 76 8.86 13.34 13.79
N GLU A 77 7.57 13.19 14.15
CA GLU A 77 6.77 14.26 14.78
C GLU A 77 7.39 14.74 16.09
N LEU A 78 7.78 13.83 16.99
CA LEU A 78 8.42 14.18 18.26
C LEU A 78 9.73 14.91 18.07
N LEU A 79 10.51 14.53 17.06
CA LEU A 79 11.79 15.16 16.72
C LEU A 79 11.62 16.45 15.88
N ARG A 80 10.39 16.79 15.46
CA ARG A 80 10.06 17.91 14.57
C ARG A 80 10.87 17.89 13.27
N ILE A 81 11.04 16.68 12.71
CA ILE A 81 11.69 16.47 11.43
C ILE A 81 10.58 16.30 10.38
N PRO A 82 10.42 17.24 9.42
CA PRO A 82 9.51 17.07 8.27
C PRO A 82 9.76 15.76 7.54
N TYR A 83 8.69 15.09 7.10
CA TYR A 83 8.82 13.79 6.46
C TYR A 83 7.86 13.61 5.29
N THR A 84 8.21 12.70 4.40
CA THR A 84 7.42 12.35 3.21
C THR A 84 6.25 11.43 3.55
N HIS A 85 5.27 11.32 2.66
CA HIS A 85 4.08 10.46 2.76
C HIS A 85 3.11 10.89 3.88
N SER A 86 2.26 9.95 4.28
CA SER A 86 1.17 10.19 5.22
C SER A 86 1.64 10.29 6.67
N GLY A 87 0.87 10.97 7.49
CA GLY A 87 1.14 11.15 8.91
C GLY A 87 0.76 9.95 9.78
N VAL A 88 0.89 10.13 11.10
CA VAL A 88 0.69 9.05 12.11
C VAL A 88 -0.68 8.41 11.98
N LEU A 89 -1.76 9.21 12.00
CA LEU A 89 -3.12 8.68 12.00
C LEU A 89 -3.46 7.97 10.68
N ALA A 90 -3.16 8.60 9.55
CA ALA A 90 -3.46 8.04 8.24
C ALA A 90 -2.70 6.73 7.99
N SER A 91 -1.42 6.67 8.35
CA SER A 91 -0.60 5.46 8.24
C SER A 91 -1.14 4.33 9.12
N ALA A 92 -1.40 4.60 10.41
CA ALA A 92 -1.95 3.62 11.32
C ALA A 92 -3.34 3.11 10.88
N LEU A 93 -4.19 4.01 10.39
CA LEU A 93 -5.54 3.69 9.94
C LEU A 93 -5.52 2.86 8.65
N ALA A 94 -4.72 3.25 7.66
CA ALA A 94 -4.60 2.52 6.39
C ALA A 94 -4.04 1.10 6.58
N MET A 95 -3.11 0.92 7.50
CA MET A 95 -2.56 -0.40 7.84
C MET A 95 -3.63 -1.34 8.42
N GLN A 96 -4.62 -0.82 9.16
CA GLN A 96 -5.72 -1.58 9.73
C GLN A 96 -6.87 -1.69 8.73
N LYS A 97 -6.88 -2.77 7.91
CA LYS A 97 -7.80 -2.92 6.77
C LYS A 97 -9.28 -2.82 7.14
N ASP A 98 -9.68 -3.39 8.27
CA ASP A 98 -11.05 -3.32 8.77
C ASP A 98 -11.45 -1.88 9.11
N ARG A 99 -10.58 -1.14 9.81
CA ARG A 99 -10.81 0.25 10.19
C ARG A 99 -10.79 1.19 8.98
N ALA A 100 -9.82 1.01 8.09
CA ALA A 100 -9.76 1.76 6.83
C ALA A 100 -11.06 1.60 6.03
N LYS A 101 -11.57 0.37 5.91
CA LYS A 101 -12.83 0.08 5.21
C LYS A 101 -14.04 0.69 5.89
N ASP A 102 -14.08 0.74 7.22
CA ASP A 102 -15.18 1.40 7.94
C ASP A 102 -15.21 2.91 7.65
N VAL A 103 -14.04 3.56 7.62
CA VAL A 103 -13.92 4.98 7.27
C VAL A 103 -14.30 5.22 5.81
N MET A 104 -13.78 4.41 4.88
CA MET A 104 -14.12 4.52 3.46
C MET A 104 -15.62 4.30 3.22
N ARG A 105 -16.23 3.31 3.87
CA ARG A 105 -17.66 3.05 3.78
C ARG A 105 -18.49 4.22 4.32
N ALA A 106 -18.09 4.83 5.44
CA ALA A 106 -18.74 6.01 6.00
C ALA A 106 -18.64 7.24 5.07
N ALA A 107 -17.57 7.31 4.27
CA ALA A 107 -17.41 8.32 3.22
C ALA A 107 -18.14 7.99 1.90
N GLY A 108 -18.88 6.87 1.84
CA GLY A 108 -19.62 6.45 0.64
C GLY A 108 -18.77 5.74 -0.42
N ILE A 109 -17.53 5.42 -0.11
CA ILE A 109 -16.61 4.73 -1.03
C ILE A 109 -16.94 3.23 -1.05
N PRO A 110 -17.11 2.61 -2.24
CA PRO A 110 -17.43 1.20 -2.33
C PRO A 110 -16.25 0.33 -1.87
N VAL A 111 -16.49 -0.53 -0.90
CA VAL A 111 -15.54 -1.52 -0.40
C VAL A 111 -16.16 -2.89 -0.42
N ALA A 112 -15.34 -3.94 -0.57
CA ALA A 112 -15.84 -5.30 -0.56
C ALA A 112 -16.63 -5.58 0.73
N GLN A 113 -17.77 -6.26 0.62
CA GLN A 113 -18.56 -6.69 1.76
C GLN A 113 -17.76 -7.72 2.56
N GLY A 114 -17.65 -7.50 3.87
CA GLY A 114 -16.84 -8.38 4.71
C GLY A 114 -17.17 -8.25 6.20
N ILE A 115 -16.58 -9.13 6.96
CA ILE A 115 -16.68 -9.17 8.42
C ILE A 115 -15.30 -9.40 9.03
N THR A 116 -15.07 -8.82 10.20
CA THR A 116 -13.89 -9.09 11.03
C THR A 116 -14.27 -10.08 12.12
N CYS A 117 -13.55 -11.18 12.24
CA CYS A 117 -13.85 -12.24 13.19
C CYS A 117 -12.60 -13.03 13.60
N SER A 118 -12.77 -13.99 14.53
CA SER A 118 -11.70 -14.89 14.93
C SER A 118 -11.34 -15.87 13.80
N ARG A 119 -10.04 -16.07 13.55
CA ARG A 119 -9.56 -17.10 12.63
C ARG A 119 -10.07 -18.50 12.95
N TYR A 120 -10.28 -18.79 14.22
CA TYR A 120 -10.82 -20.07 14.69
C TYR A 120 -12.28 -20.29 14.29
N ASP A 121 -13.08 -19.21 14.22
CA ASP A 121 -14.46 -19.31 13.75
C ASP A 121 -14.52 -19.58 12.26
N VAL A 122 -13.64 -18.91 11.49
CA VAL A 122 -13.51 -19.13 10.03
C VAL A 122 -13.04 -20.55 9.73
N ALA A 123 -12.12 -21.10 10.53
CA ALA A 123 -11.63 -22.47 10.36
C ALA A 123 -12.71 -23.53 10.68
N LYS A 124 -13.67 -23.24 11.54
CA LYS A 124 -14.74 -24.18 11.93
C LYS A 124 -15.92 -24.19 10.96
N ARG A 125 -16.23 -23.04 10.34
CA ARG A 125 -17.39 -22.91 9.43
C ARG A 125 -17.14 -21.82 8.41
N HIS A 126 -17.80 -21.90 7.25
CA HIS A 126 -17.88 -20.79 6.33
C HIS A 126 -18.67 -19.66 6.97
N VAL A 127 -18.02 -18.52 7.23
CA VAL A 127 -18.64 -17.32 7.81
C VAL A 127 -19.31 -16.43 6.77
N LEU A 128 -18.90 -16.61 5.50
CA LEU A 128 -19.54 -16.06 4.30
C LEU A 128 -19.74 -17.19 3.28
N PRO A 129 -20.72 -17.09 2.39
CA PRO A 129 -20.81 -18.01 1.25
C PRO A 129 -19.56 -17.92 0.37
N PRO A 130 -18.94 -19.04 -0.05
CA PRO A 130 -17.88 -19.01 -1.06
C PRO A 130 -18.40 -18.46 -2.41
N PRO A 131 -17.53 -17.77 -3.17
CA PRO A 131 -16.13 -17.51 -2.92
C PRO A 131 -15.89 -16.31 -2.00
N TYR A 132 -14.89 -16.42 -1.12
CA TYR A 132 -14.47 -15.32 -0.25
C TYR A 132 -12.96 -15.33 -0.02
N VAL A 133 -12.43 -14.22 0.49
CA VAL A 133 -11.02 -14.04 0.83
C VAL A 133 -10.90 -13.88 2.33
N VAL A 134 -9.94 -14.60 2.94
CA VAL A 134 -9.51 -14.37 4.32
C VAL A 134 -8.15 -13.72 4.30
N LYS A 135 -7.97 -12.66 5.08
CA LYS A 135 -6.69 -11.95 5.17
C LYS A 135 -6.45 -11.40 6.58
N PRO A 136 -5.20 -11.32 7.01
CA PRO A 136 -4.85 -10.59 8.22
C PRO A 136 -5.33 -9.13 8.14
N VAL A 137 -5.72 -8.54 9.29
CA VAL A 137 -6.24 -7.16 9.32
C VAL A 137 -5.14 -6.12 9.14
N ASN A 138 -3.88 -6.43 9.44
CA ASN A 138 -2.77 -5.48 9.55
C ASN A 138 -1.47 -5.94 8.86
N GLU A 139 -1.56 -6.76 7.82
CA GLU A 139 -0.39 -7.17 7.03
C GLU A 139 -0.44 -6.58 5.62
N GLY A 140 0.74 -6.34 5.05
CA GLY A 140 0.94 -5.89 3.67
C GLY A 140 1.22 -7.04 2.68
N SER A 141 1.49 -6.69 1.43
CA SER A 141 2.07 -7.55 0.39
C SER A 141 1.38 -8.90 0.15
N SER A 142 0.07 -9.00 0.37
CA SER A 142 -0.72 -10.25 0.22
C SER A 142 -0.28 -11.40 1.15
N VAL A 143 0.48 -11.10 2.21
CA VAL A 143 0.93 -12.10 3.18
C VAL A 143 -0.25 -12.65 3.98
N GLY A 144 -0.34 -13.97 4.09
CA GLY A 144 -1.42 -14.66 4.84
C GLY A 144 -2.80 -14.62 4.18
N VAL A 145 -2.91 -14.22 2.91
CA VAL A 145 -4.18 -14.22 2.16
C VAL A 145 -4.57 -15.64 1.76
N ILE A 146 -5.81 -16.04 2.06
CA ILE A 146 -6.40 -17.33 1.69
C ILE A 146 -7.64 -17.08 0.85
N ILE A 147 -7.67 -17.62 -0.37
CA ILE A 147 -8.86 -17.59 -1.24
C ILE A 147 -9.63 -18.89 -1.05
N VAL A 148 -10.89 -18.77 -0.69
CA VAL A 148 -11.84 -19.88 -0.57
C VAL A 148 -12.74 -19.86 -1.80
N ASN A 149 -12.48 -20.76 -2.74
CA ASN A 149 -13.22 -20.87 -4.01
C ASN A 149 -14.60 -21.52 -3.81
N GLU A 150 -15.46 -21.40 -4.83
CA GLU A 150 -16.84 -21.94 -4.82
C GLU A 150 -16.90 -23.46 -4.60
N ASP A 151 -15.93 -24.20 -5.10
CA ASP A 151 -15.83 -25.67 -5.00
C ASP A 151 -15.28 -26.17 -3.66
N ARG A 152 -14.81 -25.25 -2.81
CA ARG A 152 -14.23 -25.61 -1.51
C ARG A 152 -15.33 -25.90 -0.50
N SER A 153 -15.63 -27.17 -0.29
CA SER A 153 -16.69 -27.65 0.63
C SER A 153 -16.36 -27.46 2.13
N HIS A 154 -15.05 -27.31 2.45
CA HIS A 154 -14.59 -27.19 3.83
C HIS A 154 -14.00 -25.80 4.08
N PRO A 155 -14.21 -25.23 5.27
CA PRO A 155 -13.58 -23.98 5.67
C PRO A 155 -12.04 -24.13 5.71
N PRO A 156 -11.28 -23.00 5.68
CA PRO A 156 -9.82 -23.02 5.60
C PRO A 156 -9.18 -23.49 6.93
N GLN A 157 -8.85 -24.79 7.00
CA GLN A 157 -8.25 -25.44 8.18
C GLN A 157 -6.84 -24.91 8.48
N GLU A 158 -6.15 -24.34 7.51
CA GLU A 158 -4.84 -23.72 7.66
C GLU A 158 -4.84 -22.61 8.72
N LEU A 159 -5.99 -22.01 9.00
CA LEU A 159 -6.18 -21.02 10.06
C LEU A 159 -6.11 -21.60 11.49
N MET A 160 -6.17 -22.93 11.65
CA MET A 160 -6.03 -23.60 12.95
C MET A 160 -4.56 -23.82 13.35
N ARG A 161 -3.63 -23.57 12.46
CA ARG A 161 -2.21 -23.82 12.73
C ARG A 161 -1.71 -23.01 13.92
N ASP A 162 -0.93 -23.65 14.81
CA ASP A 162 -0.35 -23.01 16.00
C ASP A 162 0.73 -21.98 15.62
N ASP A 163 1.40 -22.19 14.48
CA ASP A 163 2.45 -21.32 13.94
C ASP A 163 1.92 -20.16 13.06
N TRP A 164 0.62 -19.89 13.09
CA TRP A 164 0.02 -18.76 12.39
C TRP A 164 0.53 -17.43 12.98
N PRO A 165 1.32 -16.62 12.21
CA PRO A 165 2.04 -15.48 12.78
C PRO A 165 1.23 -14.17 12.78
N HIS A 166 0.00 -14.14 12.17
CA HIS A 166 -0.72 -12.91 11.85
C HIS A 166 -1.85 -12.56 12.84
N GLY A 167 -1.74 -13.04 14.09
CA GLY A 167 -2.72 -12.79 15.12
C GLY A 167 -4.01 -13.61 14.99
N GLU A 168 -4.98 -13.37 15.87
CA GLU A 168 -6.22 -14.15 15.94
C GLU A 168 -7.36 -13.54 15.12
N THR A 169 -7.26 -12.24 14.83
CA THR A 169 -8.31 -11.52 14.10
C THR A 169 -8.01 -11.51 12.61
N VAL A 170 -9.00 -11.90 11.81
CA VAL A 170 -8.93 -11.89 10.35
C VAL A 170 -10.11 -11.11 9.75
N LEU A 171 -9.87 -10.52 8.60
CA LEU A 171 -10.90 -9.93 7.75
C LEU A 171 -11.32 -10.97 6.71
N VAL A 172 -12.61 -11.26 6.63
CA VAL A 172 -13.20 -12.14 5.62
C VAL A 172 -14.07 -11.31 4.71
N GLU A 173 -13.78 -11.34 3.41
CA GLU A 173 -14.46 -10.51 2.41
C GLU A 173 -14.99 -11.35 1.26
N LYS A 174 -16.15 -10.96 0.71
CA LYS A 174 -16.64 -11.49 -0.55
C LYS A 174 -15.56 -11.35 -1.62
N PHE A 175 -15.29 -12.42 -2.33
CA PHE A 175 -14.37 -12.38 -3.47
C PHE A 175 -15.02 -11.63 -4.63
N VAL A 176 -14.38 -10.57 -5.09
CA VAL A 176 -14.77 -9.84 -6.30
C VAL A 176 -13.86 -10.31 -7.43
N ALA A 177 -14.45 -11.02 -8.38
CA ALA A 177 -13.72 -11.56 -9.52
C ALA A 177 -13.35 -10.46 -10.55
N GLY A 178 -12.77 -10.85 -11.68
CA GLY A 178 -12.37 -9.91 -12.74
C GLY A 178 -10.98 -9.32 -12.54
N ARG A 179 -10.86 -8.01 -12.74
CA ARG A 179 -9.57 -7.32 -12.86
C ARG A 179 -9.08 -6.76 -11.53
N GLU A 180 -7.77 -6.71 -11.39
CA GLU A 180 -7.10 -5.95 -10.34
C GLU A 180 -6.60 -4.64 -10.91
N LEU A 181 -7.04 -3.53 -10.33
CA LEU A 181 -6.70 -2.18 -10.78
C LEU A 181 -5.99 -1.44 -9.66
N THR A 182 -5.12 -0.51 -10.03
CA THR A 182 -4.48 0.38 -9.07
C THR A 182 -4.37 1.79 -9.62
N CYS A 183 -4.51 2.78 -8.74
CA CYS A 183 -4.41 4.19 -9.07
C CYS A 183 -3.53 4.90 -8.02
N ALA A 184 -2.58 5.70 -8.48
CA ALA A 184 -1.76 6.55 -7.62
C ALA A 184 -2.40 7.92 -7.43
N VAL A 185 -2.20 8.48 -6.24
CA VAL A 185 -2.56 9.87 -5.91
C VAL A 185 -1.29 10.60 -5.49
N ILE A 186 -1.07 11.80 -6.03
CA ILE A 186 0.01 12.71 -5.66
C ILE A 186 -0.62 14.04 -5.22
N GLY A 187 -0.48 14.39 -3.94
CA GLY A 187 -1.16 15.54 -3.34
C GLY A 187 -2.68 15.42 -3.50
N ASP A 188 -3.28 16.36 -4.21
CA ASP A 188 -4.73 16.39 -4.46
C ASP A 188 -5.15 15.87 -5.83
N ARG A 189 -4.28 15.14 -6.53
CA ARG A 189 -4.50 14.68 -7.89
C ARG A 189 -4.38 13.16 -8.01
N ALA A 190 -5.46 12.49 -8.43
CA ALA A 190 -5.39 11.12 -8.92
C ALA A 190 -4.68 11.10 -10.29
N LEU A 191 -3.73 10.18 -10.43
CA LEU A 191 -3.01 9.92 -11.69
C LEU A 191 -3.73 8.85 -12.50
N ASP A 192 -2.97 8.15 -13.32
CA ASP A 192 -3.50 7.12 -14.21
C ASP A 192 -3.73 5.79 -13.48
N VAL A 193 -4.43 4.88 -14.17
CA VAL A 193 -4.85 3.57 -13.66
C VAL A 193 -4.08 2.48 -14.37
N ILE A 194 -3.48 1.56 -13.60
CA ILE A 194 -2.90 0.30 -14.10
C ILE A 194 -3.92 -0.84 -13.94
N ASP A 195 -4.02 -1.70 -14.94
CA ASP A 195 -4.59 -3.04 -14.84
C ASP A 195 -3.45 -4.03 -14.62
N ILE A 196 -3.48 -4.69 -13.46
CA ILE A 196 -2.45 -5.63 -13.02
C ILE A 196 -2.91 -7.05 -13.35
N ARG A 197 -2.07 -7.82 -14.06
CA ARG A 197 -2.33 -9.20 -14.42
C ARG A 197 -1.18 -10.07 -13.96
N ALA A 198 -1.47 -11.12 -13.20
CA ALA A 198 -0.46 -12.14 -12.92
C ALA A 198 -0.04 -12.82 -14.23
N SER A 199 1.26 -13.02 -14.44
CA SER A 199 1.79 -13.57 -15.71
C SER A 199 1.38 -15.03 -15.93
N ASP A 200 1.09 -15.77 -14.87
CA ASP A 200 0.62 -17.16 -14.88
C ASP A 200 -0.92 -17.28 -14.96
N GLY A 201 -1.62 -16.14 -15.03
CA GLY A 201 -3.09 -16.08 -15.02
C GLY A 201 -3.71 -16.33 -13.64
N GLY A 202 -2.88 -16.42 -12.60
CA GLY A 202 -3.31 -16.60 -11.22
C GLY A 202 -3.65 -15.31 -10.48
N TRP A 203 -3.35 -15.29 -9.20
CA TRP A 203 -3.58 -14.15 -8.31
C TRP A 203 -2.31 -13.31 -8.20
N TYR A 204 -2.46 -11.98 -8.02
CA TYR A 204 -1.35 -11.06 -7.79
C TYR A 204 -0.87 -11.19 -6.33
N ASP A 205 -0.18 -12.28 -6.03
CA ASP A 205 0.39 -12.61 -4.72
C ASP A 205 1.77 -11.96 -4.49
N TYR A 206 2.39 -12.29 -3.36
CA TYR A 206 3.73 -11.80 -3.01
C TYR A 206 4.77 -12.13 -4.09
N HIS A 207 4.73 -13.34 -4.64
CA HIS A 207 5.66 -13.76 -5.68
C HIS A 207 5.45 -12.98 -6.98
N ALA A 208 4.20 -12.81 -7.40
CA ALA A 208 3.86 -12.03 -8.58
C ALA A 208 4.23 -10.53 -8.43
N LYS A 209 4.21 -10.00 -7.20
CA LYS A 209 4.59 -8.60 -6.89
C LYS A 209 6.09 -8.33 -7.00
N TYR A 210 6.93 -9.26 -6.55
CA TYR A 210 8.36 -9.01 -6.36
C TYR A 210 9.28 -9.84 -7.28
N SER A 211 8.74 -10.79 -8.06
CA SER A 211 9.52 -11.53 -9.04
C SER A 211 9.56 -10.80 -10.38
N LYS A 212 10.73 -10.71 -10.98
CA LYS A 212 10.88 -10.11 -12.32
C LYS A 212 10.01 -10.88 -13.35
N GLY A 213 9.06 -10.17 -13.98
CA GLY A 213 8.12 -10.77 -14.92
C GLY A 213 6.97 -11.53 -14.27
N GLY A 214 6.76 -11.42 -12.95
CA GLY A 214 5.63 -12.04 -12.23
C GLY A 214 4.27 -11.40 -12.52
N SER A 215 4.26 -10.16 -13.02
CA SER A 215 3.05 -9.45 -13.43
C SER A 215 3.24 -8.69 -14.74
N ILE A 216 2.12 -8.44 -15.40
CA ILE A 216 2.00 -7.59 -16.60
C ILE A 216 1.18 -6.37 -16.19
N HIS A 217 1.72 -5.19 -16.45
CA HIS A 217 1.05 -3.91 -16.20
C HIS A 217 0.53 -3.34 -17.51
N VAL A 218 -0.77 -3.06 -17.57
CA VAL A 218 -1.38 -2.36 -18.71
C VAL A 218 -1.67 -0.93 -18.29
N LEU A 219 -0.89 0.00 -18.79
CA LEU A 219 -0.95 1.43 -18.48
C LEU A 219 -1.07 2.26 -19.77
N PRO A 220 -2.14 3.06 -19.96
CA PRO A 220 -3.31 3.15 -19.11
C PRO A 220 -4.18 1.89 -19.18
N ALA A 221 -4.89 1.58 -18.10
CA ALA A 221 -5.83 0.45 -18.07
C ALA A 221 -6.90 0.60 -19.16
N ASN A 222 -7.09 -0.46 -19.96
CA ASN A 222 -8.13 -0.46 -20.99
C ASN A 222 -9.52 -0.68 -20.35
N LEU A 223 -10.14 0.40 -19.89
CA LEU A 223 -11.43 0.46 -19.23
C LEU A 223 -12.42 1.34 -20.03
N LYS A 224 -13.70 1.16 -19.79
CA LYS A 224 -14.71 2.16 -20.21
C LYS A 224 -14.40 3.48 -19.49
N GLN A 225 -14.57 4.61 -20.20
CA GLN A 225 -14.21 5.93 -19.69
C GLN A 225 -14.85 6.27 -18.33
N ASN A 226 -16.13 5.92 -18.14
CA ASN A 226 -16.79 6.13 -16.85
C ASN A 226 -16.16 5.33 -15.71
N ILE A 227 -15.80 4.06 -15.95
CA ILE A 227 -15.12 3.22 -14.92
C ILE A 227 -13.74 3.75 -14.61
N TYR A 228 -12.98 4.19 -15.62
CA TYR A 228 -11.68 4.80 -15.44
C TYR A 228 -11.75 6.02 -14.51
N GLN A 229 -12.74 6.90 -14.77
CA GLN A 229 -13.00 8.08 -13.94
C GLN A 229 -13.47 7.72 -12.54
N GLU A 230 -14.30 6.70 -12.37
CA GLU A 230 -14.72 6.19 -11.06
C GLU A 230 -13.52 5.68 -10.24
N VAL A 231 -12.59 4.93 -10.84
CA VAL A 231 -11.36 4.48 -10.16
C VAL A 231 -10.54 5.67 -9.68
N GLN A 232 -10.32 6.67 -10.54
CA GLN A 232 -9.58 7.88 -10.17
C GLN A 232 -10.28 8.67 -9.05
N GLN A 233 -11.61 8.82 -9.15
CA GLN A 233 -12.42 9.50 -8.13
C GLN A 233 -12.32 8.78 -6.79
N TRP A 234 -12.56 7.46 -6.76
CA TRP A 234 -12.51 6.68 -5.52
C TRP A 234 -11.11 6.62 -4.92
N ALA A 235 -10.04 6.60 -5.72
CA ALA A 235 -8.67 6.69 -5.23
C ALA A 235 -8.43 8.02 -4.49
N LEU A 236 -8.84 9.14 -5.08
CA LEU A 236 -8.69 10.47 -4.48
C LEU A 236 -9.56 10.63 -3.23
N GLU A 237 -10.80 10.14 -3.27
CA GLU A 237 -11.70 10.21 -2.12
C GLU A 237 -11.22 9.32 -0.97
N ALA A 238 -10.69 8.11 -1.25
CA ALA A 238 -10.09 7.24 -0.25
C ALA A 238 -8.84 7.86 0.39
N HIS A 239 -7.97 8.46 -0.42
CA HIS A 239 -6.83 9.24 0.05
C HIS A 239 -7.26 10.33 1.04
N ARG A 240 -8.27 11.11 0.69
CA ARG A 240 -8.80 12.20 1.54
C ARG A 240 -9.52 11.68 2.79
N ALA A 241 -10.35 10.65 2.65
CA ALA A 241 -11.13 10.10 3.77
C ALA A 241 -10.23 9.52 4.87
N LEU A 242 -9.12 8.89 4.50
CA LEU A 242 -8.12 8.36 5.44
C LEU A 242 -7.17 9.45 5.97
N GLY A 243 -7.22 10.68 5.43
CA GLY A 243 -6.31 11.76 5.79
C GLY A 243 -4.90 11.59 5.26
N CYS A 244 -4.73 10.86 4.15
CA CYS A 244 -3.43 10.67 3.51
C CYS A 244 -2.83 12.00 3.02
N ARG A 245 -1.52 12.04 2.92
CA ARG A 245 -0.70 13.15 2.41
C ARG A 245 0.36 12.62 1.45
N GLY A 246 0.93 13.53 0.67
CA GLY A 246 1.98 13.20 -0.26
C GLY A 246 1.50 12.22 -1.32
N VAL A 247 2.12 11.04 -1.37
CA VAL A 247 1.81 9.99 -2.34
C VAL A 247 1.08 8.84 -1.66
N SER A 248 0.04 8.32 -2.31
CA SER A 248 -0.59 7.05 -1.92
C SER A 248 -0.97 6.24 -3.15
N ARG A 249 -1.31 4.97 -2.95
CA ARG A 249 -1.80 4.08 -4.00
C ARG A 249 -3.03 3.34 -3.49
N THR A 250 -4.11 3.38 -4.28
CA THR A 250 -5.35 2.68 -3.97
C THR A 250 -5.52 1.50 -4.89
N ASP A 251 -5.76 0.32 -4.34
CA ASP A 251 -5.91 -0.93 -5.05
C ASP A 251 -7.39 -1.34 -5.09
N PHE A 252 -7.85 -1.87 -6.25
CA PHE A 252 -9.26 -2.15 -6.55
C PHE A 252 -9.45 -3.55 -7.12
N ARG A 253 -10.71 -4.03 -7.00
CA ARG A 253 -11.23 -5.15 -7.82
C ARG A 253 -12.40 -4.67 -8.64
N TYR A 254 -12.45 -5.12 -9.91
CA TYR A 254 -13.52 -4.78 -10.85
C TYR A 254 -14.00 -6.02 -11.60
N ASP A 255 -15.27 -6.40 -11.40
CA ASP A 255 -15.89 -7.54 -12.08
C ASP A 255 -16.47 -7.12 -13.44
N ASP A 256 -15.63 -7.09 -14.47
CA ASP A 256 -16.01 -6.77 -15.85
C ASP A 256 -16.24 -8.02 -16.71
N ARG A 257 -16.34 -9.21 -16.10
CA ARG A 257 -16.54 -10.46 -16.82
C ARG A 257 -17.91 -10.46 -17.54
N PRO A 258 -18.03 -11.15 -18.70
CA PRO A 258 -19.33 -11.38 -19.31
C PRO A 258 -20.30 -12.05 -18.31
N GLY A 259 -21.45 -11.40 -18.04
CA GLY A 259 -22.39 -11.85 -17.02
C GLY A 259 -21.95 -11.59 -15.57
N GLY A 260 -20.84 -10.89 -15.35
CA GLY A 260 -20.38 -10.45 -14.04
C GLY A 260 -21.27 -9.36 -13.43
N THR A 261 -20.96 -8.99 -12.20
CA THR A 261 -21.76 -8.04 -11.41
C THR A 261 -21.57 -6.57 -11.83
N GLY A 262 -20.46 -6.25 -12.49
CA GLY A 262 -20.04 -4.86 -12.74
C GLY A 262 -19.52 -4.16 -11.47
N GLU A 263 -19.34 -4.90 -10.38
CA GLU A 263 -18.93 -4.36 -9.07
C GLU A 263 -17.50 -3.84 -9.12
N LEU A 264 -17.31 -2.58 -8.76
CA LEU A 264 -16.01 -1.93 -8.55
C LEU A 264 -15.87 -1.61 -7.07
N VAL A 265 -14.81 -2.12 -6.42
CA VAL A 265 -14.57 -1.92 -4.98
C VAL A 265 -13.12 -1.59 -4.68
N VAL A 266 -12.91 -0.76 -3.65
CA VAL A 266 -11.60 -0.51 -3.06
C VAL A 266 -11.20 -1.70 -2.19
N LEU A 267 -9.99 -2.20 -2.36
CA LEU A 267 -9.39 -3.22 -1.49
C LEU A 267 -8.67 -2.59 -0.31
N GLU A 268 -7.75 -1.67 -0.59
CA GLU A 268 -6.91 -1.00 0.39
C GLU A 268 -6.29 0.28 -0.16
N VAL A 269 -5.75 1.10 0.72
CA VAL A 269 -4.93 2.27 0.40
C VAL A 269 -3.54 2.07 1.00
N ASN A 270 -2.51 2.15 0.16
CA ASN A 270 -1.12 2.09 0.57
C ASN A 270 -0.58 3.50 0.76
N THR A 271 -0.26 3.86 2.00
CA THR A 271 0.27 5.18 2.35
C THR A 271 1.77 5.31 2.13
N GLN A 272 2.45 4.19 1.93
CA GLN A 272 3.89 4.08 1.72
C GLN A 272 4.19 3.13 0.55
N PRO A 273 3.75 3.47 -0.68
CA PRO A 273 3.91 2.59 -1.83
C PRO A 273 5.38 2.35 -2.16
N GLY A 274 5.69 1.20 -2.76
CA GLY A 274 7.03 0.85 -3.21
C GLY A 274 7.63 1.87 -4.19
N MET A 275 8.92 2.09 -4.08
CA MET A 275 9.69 3.08 -4.86
C MET A 275 10.89 2.43 -5.58
N THR A 276 10.75 1.17 -6.02
CA THR A 276 11.71 0.52 -6.92
C THR A 276 11.40 0.86 -8.38
N GLU A 277 12.30 0.55 -9.30
CA GLU A 277 12.09 0.74 -10.75
C GLU A 277 10.86 0.00 -11.30
N THR A 278 10.49 -1.11 -10.67
CA THR A 278 9.32 -1.92 -11.07
C THR A 278 8.08 -1.63 -10.22
N SER A 279 8.13 -0.62 -9.38
CA SER A 279 7.00 -0.25 -8.52
C SER A 279 5.95 0.54 -9.28
N LEU A 280 4.68 0.29 -8.95
CA LEU A 280 3.51 0.82 -9.66
C LEU A 280 3.42 2.36 -9.62
N VAL A 281 3.77 2.98 -8.48
CA VAL A 281 3.70 4.45 -8.37
C VAL A 281 4.73 5.16 -9.25
N PRO A 282 6.02 4.80 -9.26
CA PRO A 282 6.98 5.33 -10.22
C PRO A 282 6.55 5.14 -11.68
N GLU A 283 5.99 3.98 -12.03
CA GLU A 283 5.50 3.70 -13.38
C GLU A 283 4.33 4.61 -13.76
N ILE A 284 3.33 4.78 -12.89
CA ILE A 284 2.20 5.69 -13.10
C ILE A 284 2.67 7.14 -13.20
N ALA A 285 3.59 7.56 -12.32
CA ALA A 285 4.15 8.90 -12.33
C ALA A 285 4.91 9.20 -13.63
N ALA A 286 5.70 8.24 -14.12
CA ALA A 286 6.42 8.37 -15.39
C ALA A 286 5.45 8.53 -16.57
N TYR A 287 4.36 7.77 -16.59
CA TYR A 287 3.32 7.92 -17.61
C TYR A 287 2.64 9.30 -17.53
N ALA A 288 2.45 9.83 -16.33
CA ALA A 288 1.91 11.17 -16.10
C ALA A 288 2.91 12.30 -16.36
N GLY A 289 4.15 11.99 -16.79
CA GLY A 289 5.17 12.94 -17.17
C GLY A 289 6.19 13.34 -16.10
N TYR A 290 6.19 12.64 -14.94
CA TYR A 290 7.22 12.84 -13.92
C TYR A 290 8.37 11.86 -14.11
N SER A 291 9.61 12.32 -14.24
CA SER A 291 10.77 11.46 -14.03
C SER A 291 10.83 10.98 -12.57
N PHE A 292 11.52 9.88 -12.33
CA PHE A 292 11.69 9.37 -10.94
C PHE A 292 12.36 10.42 -10.04
N GLY A 293 13.34 11.16 -10.55
CA GLY A 293 13.99 12.25 -9.84
C GLY A 293 13.03 13.40 -9.49
N GLU A 294 12.14 13.79 -10.41
CA GLU A 294 11.13 14.81 -10.16
C GLU A 294 10.09 14.34 -9.14
N LEU A 295 9.69 13.06 -9.18
CA LEU A 295 8.78 12.48 -8.19
C LEU A 295 9.37 12.55 -6.78
N VAL A 296 10.60 12.04 -6.56
CA VAL A 296 11.21 12.05 -5.22
C VAL A 296 11.54 13.48 -4.74
N ARG A 297 11.89 14.38 -5.66
CA ARG A 297 12.05 15.81 -5.36
C ARG A 297 10.73 16.41 -4.86
N TRP A 298 9.64 16.19 -5.60
CA TRP A 298 8.32 16.68 -5.21
C TRP A 298 7.92 16.18 -3.83
N MET A 299 8.19 14.90 -3.53
CA MET A 299 7.90 14.32 -2.22
C MET A 299 8.68 14.98 -1.08
N VAL A 300 9.95 15.35 -1.32
CA VAL A 300 10.77 16.10 -0.34
C VAL A 300 10.25 17.53 -0.17
N GLU A 301 9.84 18.18 -1.25
CA GLU A 301 9.29 19.54 -1.21
C GLU A 301 7.90 19.61 -0.54
N ASP A 302 7.10 18.53 -0.62
CA ASP A 302 5.82 18.36 0.08
C ASP A 302 5.98 18.00 1.57
N ALA A 303 7.17 17.56 2.01
CA ALA A 303 7.40 17.07 3.37
C ALA A 303 7.09 18.13 4.44
N SER A 304 6.39 17.71 5.50
CA SER A 304 6.05 18.56 6.64
C SER A 304 5.90 17.75 7.92
N CYS A 305 5.82 18.42 9.07
CA CYS A 305 5.26 17.85 10.29
C CYS A 305 3.76 18.17 10.38
N ASP A 306 3.11 17.61 11.40
CA ASP A 306 1.67 17.78 11.66
C ASP A 306 0.81 17.24 10.49
N ARG A 307 1.20 16.10 9.96
CA ARG A 307 0.53 15.40 8.85
C ARG A 307 -0.65 14.53 9.30
#